data_5132ddb044b98c389185c4e36440af86
#
_entry.id   5132ddb044b98c389185c4e36440af86
#
_cell.length_a   1.000
_cell.length_b   1.000
_cell.length_c   1.000
_cell.angle_alpha   90.00
_cell.angle_beta   90.00
_cell.angle_gamma   90.00
#
_symmetry.space_group_name_H-M   'P 1'
#
loop_
_entity.id
_entity.type
_entity.pdbx_description
1 polymer ?
#
loop_
_entity_poly.entity_id
_entity_poly.type
_entity_poly.pdbx_seq_one_letter_code
_entity_poly.pdbx_strand_id
1 'polypeptide(L)'
;MDKLAGCFAEDQTDEQLIAAVNAAFGTNLTAKEFTAILAFVNNQIVEIARSQLGNVGGQPYWSWYGFGSRVEWCACFVSWCANQCGYIDSGACPKFAGCTQGAQWFKSKGQWLAGSATPSPG
;
A
#
# COMPACT_ATOMS: atom_id res chain seq x y z
N MET A 1 3.61 -12.03 2.44
CA MET A 1 3.66 -10.59 2.09
C MET A 1 5.00 -9.96 2.46
N ASP A 2 5.59 -10.30 3.60
CA ASP A 2 6.87 -9.70 4.02
C ASP A 2 8.00 -9.94 3.03
N LYS A 3 8.12 -11.16 2.50
CA LYS A 3 9.11 -11.47 1.47
C LYS A 3 8.87 -10.69 0.18
N LEU A 4 7.60 -10.54 -0.21
CA LEU A 4 7.23 -9.80 -1.41
C LEU A 4 7.52 -8.31 -1.24
N ALA A 5 7.17 -7.72 -0.09
CA ALA A 5 7.48 -6.32 0.21
C ALA A 5 8.99 -6.04 0.15
N GLY A 6 9.83 -6.97 0.64
CA GLY A 6 11.28 -6.84 0.58
C GLY A 6 11.86 -6.92 -0.82
N CYS A 7 11.10 -7.41 -1.80
CA CYS A 7 11.55 -7.49 -3.18
C CYS A 7 11.37 -6.16 -3.96
N PHE A 8 10.61 -5.20 -3.43
CA PHE A 8 10.28 -3.95 -4.12
C PHE A 8 11.14 -2.78 -3.64
N ALA A 9 12.47 -2.93 -3.73
CA ALA A 9 13.39 -1.83 -3.49
C ALA A 9 13.37 -0.83 -4.66
N GLU A 10 13.48 0.48 -4.37
CA GLU A 10 13.27 1.56 -5.34
C GLU A 10 14.19 1.52 -6.56
N ASP A 11 15.44 1.10 -6.39
CA ASP A 11 16.46 1.19 -7.43
C ASP A 11 16.56 -0.07 -8.29
N GLN A 12 15.60 -1.00 -8.15
CA GLN A 12 15.63 -2.25 -8.90
C GLN A 12 14.95 -2.11 -10.25
N THR A 13 15.60 -2.66 -11.29
CA THR A 13 14.98 -2.86 -12.61
C THR A 13 13.93 -3.97 -12.53
N ASP A 14 13.04 -4.05 -13.53
CA ASP A 14 12.05 -5.13 -13.61
C ASP A 14 12.70 -6.51 -13.62
N GLU A 15 13.82 -6.67 -14.32
CA GLU A 15 14.59 -7.92 -14.34
C GLU A 15 15.13 -8.29 -12.97
N GLN A 16 15.63 -7.31 -12.23
CA GLN A 16 16.13 -7.52 -10.86
C GLN A 16 14.99 -7.88 -9.91
N LEU A 17 13.83 -7.24 -10.04
CA LEU A 17 12.64 -7.55 -9.23
C LEU A 17 12.15 -8.97 -9.51
N ILE A 18 12.08 -9.39 -10.77
CA ILE A 18 11.68 -10.73 -11.16
C ILE A 18 12.65 -11.76 -10.57
N ALA A 19 13.95 -11.52 -10.67
CA ALA A 19 14.97 -12.42 -10.11
C ALA A 19 14.84 -12.51 -8.58
N ALA A 20 14.61 -11.38 -7.90
CA ALA A 20 14.43 -11.36 -6.45
C ALA A 20 13.19 -12.11 -6.01
N VAL A 21 12.07 -11.94 -6.70
CA VAL A 21 10.82 -12.66 -6.42
C VAL A 21 11.01 -14.15 -6.65
N ASN A 22 11.60 -14.56 -7.78
CA ASN A 22 11.86 -15.96 -8.09
C ASN A 22 12.77 -16.61 -7.04
N ALA A 23 13.81 -15.92 -6.60
CA ALA A 23 14.72 -16.41 -5.57
C ALA A 23 14.01 -16.53 -4.21
N ALA A 24 13.18 -15.57 -3.83
CA ALA A 24 12.47 -15.57 -2.55
C ALA A 24 11.42 -16.66 -2.43
N PHE A 25 10.74 -16.99 -3.53
CA PHE A 25 9.61 -17.93 -3.55
C PHE A 25 9.89 -19.22 -4.32
N GLY A 26 11.08 -19.38 -4.88
CA GLY A 26 11.45 -20.59 -5.64
C GLY A 26 10.64 -20.74 -6.94
N THR A 27 10.26 -19.64 -7.58
CA THR A 27 9.43 -19.61 -8.78
C THR A 27 10.25 -19.30 -10.03
N ASN A 28 9.63 -19.47 -11.21
CA ASN A 28 10.23 -19.15 -12.52
C ASN A 28 9.28 -18.24 -13.30
N LEU A 29 8.91 -17.10 -12.72
CA LEU A 29 8.01 -16.15 -13.35
C LEU A 29 8.63 -15.51 -14.58
N THR A 30 7.86 -15.40 -15.65
CA THR A 30 8.20 -14.58 -16.82
C THR A 30 7.88 -13.11 -16.53
N ALA A 31 8.42 -12.21 -17.35
CA ALA A 31 8.12 -10.78 -17.24
C ALA A 31 6.63 -10.50 -17.34
N LYS A 32 5.91 -11.20 -18.23
CA LYS A 32 4.47 -11.05 -18.41
C LYS A 32 3.68 -11.49 -17.17
N GLU A 33 4.05 -12.63 -16.60
CA GLU A 33 3.41 -13.15 -15.38
C GLU A 33 3.67 -12.24 -14.19
N PHE A 34 4.89 -11.76 -14.03
CA PHE A 34 5.27 -10.82 -12.98
C PHE A 34 4.47 -9.52 -13.07
N THR A 35 4.33 -8.95 -14.28
CA THR A 35 3.55 -7.74 -14.51
C THR A 35 2.08 -7.94 -14.13
N ALA A 36 1.50 -9.09 -14.44
CA ALA A 36 0.12 -9.41 -14.07
C ALA A 36 -0.06 -9.51 -12.55
N ILE A 37 0.87 -10.16 -11.85
CA ILE A 37 0.85 -10.27 -10.38
C ILE A 37 1.01 -8.90 -9.75
N LEU A 38 1.93 -8.08 -10.24
CA LEU A 38 2.18 -6.74 -9.72
C LEU A 38 0.93 -5.85 -9.88
N ALA A 39 0.27 -5.91 -11.05
CA ALA A 39 -0.97 -5.18 -11.27
C ALA A 39 -2.08 -5.63 -10.32
N PHE A 40 -2.21 -6.93 -10.06
CA PHE A 40 -3.17 -7.47 -9.09
C PHE A 40 -2.89 -6.95 -7.69
N VAL A 41 -1.65 -7.00 -7.22
CA VAL A 41 -1.27 -6.52 -5.89
C VAL A 41 -1.53 -5.02 -5.75
N ASN A 42 -1.14 -4.23 -6.74
CA ASN A 42 -1.31 -2.77 -6.70
C ASN A 42 -2.80 -2.36 -6.74
N ASN A 43 -3.66 -3.15 -7.37
CA ASN A 43 -5.08 -2.84 -7.48
C ASN A 43 -5.91 -3.26 -6.27
N GLN A 44 -5.38 -4.08 -5.36
CA GLN A 44 -6.13 -4.54 -4.19
C GLN A 44 -6.63 -3.39 -3.33
N ILE A 45 -5.77 -2.43 -2.99
CA ILE A 45 -6.14 -1.30 -2.16
C ILE A 45 -7.16 -0.39 -2.87
N VAL A 46 -7.06 -0.26 -4.19
CA VAL A 46 -8.00 0.51 -5.00
C VAL A 46 -9.39 -0.14 -4.95
N GLU A 47 -9.48 -1.45 -5.09
CA GLU A 47 -10.75 -2.17 -5.03
C GLU A 47 -11.37 -2.13 -3.63
N ILE A 48 -10.57 -2.24 -2.58
CA ILE A 48 -11.05 -2.06 -1.20
C ILE A 48 -11.61 -0.65 -1.00
N ALA A 49 -10.89 0.37 -1.43
CA ALA A 49 -11.35 1.75 -1.33
C ALA A 49 -12.65 1.97 -2.12
N ARG A 50 -12.75 1.42 -3.31
CA ARG A 50 -13.93 1.52 -4.18
C ARG A 50 -15.16 0.88 -3.52
N SER A 51 -14.98 -0.22 -2.83
CA SER A 51 -16.08 -0.92 -2.12
C SER A 51 -16.72 -0.06 -1.03
N GLN A 52 -16.03 0.98 -0.57
CA GLN A 52 -16.48 1.87 0.50
C GLN A 52 -17.20 3.13 0.00
N LEU A 53 -17.39 3.27 -1.31
CA LEU A 53 -18.12 4.40 -1.86
C LEU A 53 -19.53 4.48 -1.27
N GLY A 54 -19.93 5.69 -0.90
CA GLY A 54 -21.23 5.94 -0.28
C GLY A 54 -21.22 6.03 1.24
N ASN A 55 -20.12 5.63 1.89
CA ASN A 55 -20.00 5.82 3.34
C ASN A 55 -19.78 7.29 3.69
N VAL A 56 -20.55 7.79 4.63
CA VAL A 56 -20.51 9.19 5.07
C VAL A 56 -20.14 9.26 6.54
N GLY A 57 -19.32 10.24 6.92
CA GLY A 57 -18.94 10.49 8.31
C GLY A 57 -17.76 9.70 8.83
N GLY A 58 -17.32 8.67 8.10
CA GLY A 58 -16.09 7.95 8.36
C GLY A 58 -16.07 7.07 9.60
N GLN A 59 -17.22 6.79 10.23
CA GLN A 59 -17.28 6.02 11.48
C GLN A 59 -16.57 4.66 11.40
N PRO A 60 -16.71 3.84 10.34
CA PRO A 60 -16.00 2.56 10.27
C PRO A 60 -14.48 2.71 10.36
N TYR A 61 -13.93 3.82 9.92
CA TYR A 61 -12.50 4.04 9.82
C TYR A 61 -11.92 4.69 11.07
N TRP A 62 -12.51 5.78 11.56
CA TRP A 62 -12.00 6.43 12.76
C TRP A 62 -12.26 5.59 14.02
N SER A 63 -13.36 4.85 14.09
CA SER A 63 -13.62 3.96 15.22
C SER A 63 -12.69 2.74 15.20
N TRP A 64 -12.44 2.16 14.04
CA TRP A 64 -11.45 1.09 13.88
C TRP A 64 -10.05 1.55 14.33
N TYR A 65 -9.69 2.78 13.98
CA TYR A 65 -8.39 3.34 14.36
C TYR A 65 -8.26 3.46 15.90
N GLY A 66 -9.35 3.72 16.59
CA GLY A 66 -9.38 3.83 18.06
C GLY A 66 -9.98 5.14 18.59
N PHE A 67 -10.53 5.98 17.72
CA PHE A 67 -11.19 7.21 18.16
C PHE A 67 -12.62 6.94 18.62
N GLY A 68 -13.04 7.62 19.71
CA GLY A 68 -14.38 7.48 20.26
C GLY A 68 -15.43 8.43 19.67
N SER A 69 -15.01 9.33 18.79
CA SER A 69 -15.88 10.30 18.13
C SER A 69 -15.29 10.69 16.78
N ARG A 70 -16.06 11.39 15.97
CA ARG A 70 -15.63 11.81 14.64
C ARG A 70 -14.41 12.74 14.72
N VAL A 71 -13.40 12.43 13.91
CA VAL A 71 -12.18 13.24 13.69
C VAL A 71 -11.99 13.44 12.18
N GLU A 72 -10.96 14.15 11.79
CA GLU A 72 -10.50 14.16 10.40
C GLU A 72 -10.04 12.75 10.06
N TRP A 73 -10.73 12.07 9.17
CA TRP A 73 -10.60 10.63 9.01
C TRP A 73 -9.97 10.17 7.70
N CYS A 74 -9.47 11.09 6.87
CA CYS A 74 -8.86 10.72 5.58
C CYS A 74 -7.69 9.75 5.74
N ALA A 75 -6.78 10.02 6.68
CA ALA A 75 -5.65 9.13 6.97
C ALA A 75 -6.11 7.83 7.64
N CYS A 76 -7.13 7.88 8.48
CA CYS A 76 -7.74 6.67 9.05
C CYS A 76 -8.30 5.77 7.96
N PHE A 77 -8.93 6.33 6.94
CA PHE A 77 -9.48 5.59 5.80
C PHE A 77 -8.38 4.90 5.00
N VAL A 78 -7.30 5.61 4.68
CA VAL A 78 -6.16 5.02 3.96
C VAL A 78 -5.56 3.88 4.76
N SER A 79 -5.36 4.07 6.07
CA SER A 79 -4.85 3.02 6.96
C SER A 79 -5.79 1.83 7.03
N TRP A 80 -7.08 2.06 7.08
CA TRP A 80 -8.09 1.00 7.08
C TRP A 80 -8.02 0.17 5.79
N CYS A 81 -7.95 0.83 4.64
CA CYS A 81 -7.81 0.13 3.35
C CYS A 81 -6.52 -0.70 3.30
N ALA A 82 -5.41 -0.14 3.75
CA ALA A 82 -4.14 -0.85 3.82
C ALA A 82 -4.22 -2.07 4.75
N ASN A 83 -4.93 -1.94 5.88
CA ASN A 83 -5.13 -3.06 6.80
C ASN A 83 -5.95 -4.19 6.17
N GLN A 84 -6.97 -3.87 5.38
CA GLN A 84 -7.77 -4.87 4.67
C GLN A 84 -6.92 -5.66 3.67
N CYS A 85 -5.87 -5.06 3.14
CA CYS A 85 -4.93 -5.70 2.24
C CYS A 85 -3.79 -6.45 2.96
N GLY A 86 -3.71 -6.37 4.29
CA GLY A 86 -2.61 -6.93 5.06
C GLY A 86 -1.33 -6.09 5.01
N TYR A 87 -1.38 -4.87 4.51
CA TYR A 87 -0.18 -4.03 4.31
C TYR A 87 0.37 -3.44 5.60
N ILE A 88 -0.44 -3.28 6.63
CA ILE A 88 0.04 -2.82 7.93
C ILE A 88 0.82 -3.94 8.62
N ASP A 89 0.29 -5.14 8.64
CA ASP A 89 0.96 -6.29 9.25
C ASP A 89 2.26 -6.65 8.53
N SER A 90 2.29 -6.49 7.21
CA SER A 90 3.49 -6.75 6.41
C SER A 90 4.56 -5.65 6.53
N GLY A 91 4.21 -4.49 7.05
CA GLY A 91 5.10 -3.33 7.11
C GLY A 91 5.17 -2.51 5.82
N ALA A 92 4.35 -2.81 4.83
CA ALA A 92 4.31 -2.08 3.56
C ALA A 92 3.67 -0.69 3.70
N CYS A 93 2.79 -0.52 4.68
CA CYS A 93 2.11 0.75 4.95
C CYS A 93 2.02 0.97 6.46
N PRO A 94 2.20 2.22 6.95
CA PRO A 94 2.03 2.51 8.37
C PRO A 94 0.54 2.63 8.72
N LYS A 95 0.24 2.44 10.00
CA LYS A 95 -1.06 2.85 10.56
C LYS A 95 -0.91 4.30 11.04
N PHE A 96 -1.59 5.23 10.37
CA PHE A 96 -1.46 6.66 10.68
C PHE A 96 -2.81 7.37 10.61
N ALA A 97 -3.00 8.35 11.47
CA ALA A 97 -4.19 9.20 11.51
C ALA A 97 -3.93 10.62 11.01
N GLY A 98 -2.66 11.04 10.98
CA GLY A 98 -2.25 12.36 10.50
C GLY A 98 -1.54 12.28 9.17
N CYS A 99 -1.93 13.13 8.22
CA CYS A 99 -1.31 13.13 6.87
C CYS A 99 0.18 13.47 6.92
N THR A 100 0.59 14.39 7.80
CA THR A 100 2.01 14.74 7.99
C THR A 100 2.81 13.54 8.48
N GLN A 101 2.27 12.80 9.43
CA GLN A 101 2.90 11.58 9.95
C GLN A 101 3.09 10.54 8.85
N GLY A 102 2.06 10.31 8.05
CA GLY A 102 2.13 9.38 6.92
C GLY A 102 3.15 9.81 5.88
N ALA A 103 3.16 11.10 5.52
CA ALA A 103 4.13 11.65 4.57
C ALA A 103 5.57 11.45 5.06
N GLN A 104 5.84 11.71 6.33
CA GLN A 104 7.16 11.51 6.93
C GLN A 104 7.59 10.06 6.89
N TRP A 105 6.67 9.13 7.15
CA TRP A 105 6.98 7.70 7.10
C TRP A 105 7.40 7.29 5.69
N PHE A 106 6.65 7.66 4.66
CA PHE A 106 7.00 7.32 3.27
C PHE A 106 8.28 7.98 2.82
N LYS A 107 8.55 9.23 3.26
CA LYS A 107 9.83 9.90 3.02
C LYS A 107 11.00 9.15 3.64
N SER A 108 10.83 8.65 4.86
CA SER A 108 11.87 7.89 5.56
C SER A 108 12.20 6.57 4.88
N LYS A 109 11.25 6.02 4.10
CA LYS A 109 11.42 4.79 3.33
C LYS A 109 11.88 5.04 1.89
N GLY A 110 12.11 6.29 1.49
CA GLY A 110 12.50 6.63 0.14
C GLY A 110 11.38 6.46 -0.89
N GLN A 111 10.12 6.45 -0.46
CA GLN A 111 8.95 6.17 -1.30
C GLN A 111 8.11 7.41 -1.59
N TRP A 112 8.65 8.59 -1.33
CA TRP A 112 7.97 9.85 -1.56
C TRP A 112 8.29 10.38 -2.95
N LEU A 113 7.27 10.61 -3.77
CA LEU A 113 7.41 11.16 -5.10
C LEU A 113 7.14 12.67 -5.11
N ALA A 114 7.82 13.40 -5.99
CA ALA A 114 7.56 14.83 -6.17
C ALA A 114 6.14 15.08 -6.66
N GLY A 115 5.60 16.27 -6.37
CA GLY A 115 4.23 16.65 -6.74
C GLY A 115 3.96 16.68 -8.25
N SER A 116 5.02 16.71 -9.07
CA SER A 116 4.93 16.62 -10.54
C SER A 116 4.83 15.19 -11.07
N ALA A 117 5.05 14.19 -10.23
CA ALA A 117 4.97 12.79 -10.65
C ALA A 117 3.52 12.39 -10.96
N THR A 118 3.34 11.56 -11.98
CA THR A 118 2.04 10.99 -12.32
C THR A 118 1.83 9.71 -11.54
N PRO A 119 0.81 9.63 -10.66
CA PRO A 119 0.57 8.41 -9.90
C PRO A 119 -0.02 7.31 -10.77
N SER A 120 0.23 6.07 -10.39
CA SER A 120 -0.44 4.88 -10.91
C SER A 120 -1.34 4.29 -9.83
N PRO A 121 -2.34 3.43 -10.21
CA PRO A 121 -3.22 2.79 -9.22
C PRO A 121 -2.43 1.98 -8.18
N GLY A 122 -2.84 2.13 -6.92
CA GLY A 122 -2.15 1.50 -5.80
C GLY A 122 -0.84 2.15 -5.47
#